data_eb2b9a80e61a1762511c174e4597fbef
#
_entry.id   eb2b9a80e61a1762511c174e4597fbef
#
_cell.length_a   1.000
_cell.length_b   1.000
_cell.length_c   1.000
_cell.angle_alpha   90.00
_cell.angle_beta   90.00
_cell.angle_gamma   90.00
#
_symmetry.space_group_name_H-M   'P 1'
#
loop_
_entity.id
_entity.type
_entity.pdbx_description
1 polymer ?
#
loop_
_entity_poly.entity_id
_entity_poly.type
_entity_poly.pdbx_seq_one_letter_code
_entity_poly.pdbx_strand_id
1 'polypeptide(L)'
;THEVMKDLFATGLMYDPRHATDELVEERMQIMQIMNGHVMASMKIPVLTARLPEIQCPVLGFWGMDEKMMPENGILAMAKNLKHMRMILVSECGHWVMVEHESLFNRECVDFLRHG
;
A
#
# COMPACT_ATOMS: atom_id res chain seq x y z
N THR A 1 3.39 20.49 9.01
CA THR A 1 3.83 21.36 7.90
C THR A 1 4.09 20.53 6.64
N HIS A 2 4.12 21.18 5.48
CA HIS A 2 4.44 20.55 4.20
C HIS A 2 5.80 19.81 4.22
N GLU A 3 6.84 20.45 4.74
CA GLU A 3 8.18 19.86 4.82
C GLU A 3 8.22 18.61 5.71
N VAL A 4 7.54 18.64 6.84
CA VAL A 4 7.45 17.47 7.75
C VAL A 4 6.75 16.30 7.06
N MET A 5 5.68 16.57 6.33
CA MET A 5 4.95 15.53 5.57
C MET A 5 5.79 15.00 4.42
N LYS A 6 6.51 15.87 3.72
CA LYS A 6 7.41 15.45 2.64
C LYS A 6 8.53 14.54 3.15
N ASP A 7 9.14 14.90 4.28
CA ASP A 7 10.15 14.07 4.91
C ASP A 7 9.59 12.71 5.37
N LEU A 8 8.42 12.70 5.98
CA LEU A 8 7.73 11.47 6.38
C LEU A 8 7.48 10.55 5.18
N PHE A 9 7.01 11.09 4.06
CA PHE A 9 6.77 10.31 2.86
C PHE A 9 8.07 9.78 2.25
N ALA A 10 9.07 10.66 2.14
CA ALA A 10 10.37 10.30 1.58
C ALA A 10 11.09 9.20 2.38
N THR A 11 11.04 9.28 3.70
CA THR A 11 11.78 8.36 4.58
C THR A 11 10.97 7.15 5.03
N GLY A 12 9.64 7.29 5.15
CA GLY A 12 8.76 6.24 5.70
C GLY A 12 8.00 5.45 4.65
N LEU A 13 7.64 6.05 3.53
CA LEU A 13 6.79 5.42 2.53
C LEU A 13 7.51 5.02 1.24
N MET A 14 8.62 5.69 0.93
CA MET A 14 9.31 5.50 -0.35
C MET A 14 10.65 4.78 -0.15
N TYR A 15 11.04 3.98 -1.13
CA TYR A 15 12.41 3.55 -1.31
C TYR A 15 13.26 4.70 -1.89
N ASP A 16 12.79 5.30 -2.98
CA ASP A 16 13.41 6.46 -3.60
C ASP A 16 12.70 7.74 -3.14
N PRO A 17 13.37 8.58 -2.33
CA PRO A 17 12.76 9.80 -1.80
C PRO A 17 12.32 10.80 -2.87
N ARG A 18 12.81 10.69 -4.11
CA ARG A 18 12.41 11.58 -5.23
C ARG A 18 10.95 11.41 -5.60
N HIS A 19 10.32 10.28 -5.28
CA HIS A 19 8.88 10.06 -5.49
C HIS A 19 8.00 10.83 -4.50
N ALA A 20 8.53 11.35 -3.41
CA ALA A 20 7.81 12.25 -2.52
C ALA A 20 7.81 13.68 -3.09
N THR A 21 7.12 13.88 -4.20
CA THR A 21 7.02 15.16 -4.89
C THR A 21 6.18 16.16 -4.11
N ASP A 22 6.39 17.45 -4.35
CA ASP A 22 5.60 18.51 -3.70
C ASP A 22 4.11 18.39 -4.05
N GLU A 23 3.79 18.03 -5.29
CA GLU A 23 2.42 17.82 -5.75
C GLU A 23 1.74 16.69 -4.98
N LEU A 24 2.41 15.55 -4.82
CA LEU A 24 1.88 14.41 -4.07
C LEU A 24 1.65 14.77 -2.60
N VAL A 25 2.58 15.47 -1.99
CA VAL A 25 2.47 15.90 -0.59
C VAL A 25 1.31 16.87 -0.42
N GLU A 26 1.18 17.85 -1.30
CA GLU A 26 0.09 18.83 -1.26
C GLU A 26 -1.28 18.16 -1.41
N GLU A 27 -1.42 17.26 -2.37
CA GLU A 27 -2.65 16.47 -2.57
C GLU A 27 -3.03 15.72 -1.30
N ARG A 28 -2.08 15.05 -0.66
CA ARG A 28 -2.33 14.32 0.57
C ARG A 28 -2.67 15.20 1.76
N MET A 29 -2.03 16.35 1.87
CA MET A 29 -2.37 17.34 2.91
C MET A 29 -3.79 17.87 2.75
N GLN A 30 -4.24 18.14 1.52
CA GLN A 30 -5.62 18.55 1.24
C GLN A 30 -6.62 17.46 1.67
N ILE A 31 -6.35 16.19 1.34
CA ILE A 31 -7.19 15.07 1.77
C ILE A 31 -7.24 14.99 3.29
N MET A 32 -6.13 15.15 3.97
CA MET A 32 -6.08 15.10 5.44
C MET A 32 -6.92 16.20 6.10
N GLN A 33 -7.03 17.37 5.49
CA GLN A 33 -7.84 18.47 6.01
C GLN A 33 -9.35 18.16 6.03
N ILE A 34 -9.82 17.36 5.08
CA ILE A 34 -11.22 16.95 4.98
C ILE A 34 -11.54 15.65 5.69
N MET A 35 -10.54 14.96 6.22
CA MET A 35 -10.74 13.71 6.98
C MET A 35 -11.40 14.01 8.33
N ASN A 36 -12.34 13.14 8.70
CA ASN A 36 -12.99 13.24 10.00
C ASN A 36 -12.03 12.81 11.12
N GLY A 37 -11.57 13.78 11.92
CA GLY A 37 -10.62 13.53 13.01
C GLY A 37 -11.16 12.57 14.08
N HIS A 38 -12.49 12.53 14.32
CA HIS A 38 -13.09 11.58 15.26
C HIS A 38 -12.95 10.14 14.74
N VAL A 39 -13.16 9.89 13.46
CA VAL A 39 -12.97 8.57 12.85
C VAL A 39 -11.53 8.13 12.99
N MET A 40 -10.58 9.01 12.69
CA MET A 40 -9.15 8.71 12.83
C MET A 40 -8.75 8.38 14.27
N ALA A 41 -9.25 9.15 15.24
CA ALA A 41 -8.94 8.95 16.65
C ALA A 41 -9.59 7.69 17.25
N SER A 42 -10.73 7.25 16.72
CA SER A 42 -11.49 6.09 17.20
C SER A 42 -11.26 4.82 16.38
N MET A 43 -10.48 4.90 15.31
CA MET A 43 -10.22 3.77 14.43
C MET A 43 -9.52 2.62 15.16
N LYS A 44 -10.08 1.42 15.02
CA LYS A 44 -9.47 0.17 15.48
C LYS A 44 -9.23 -0.72 14.27
N ILE A 45 -8.02 -1.25 14.15
CA ILE A 45 -7.67 -2.18 13.09
C ILE A 45 -7.79 -3.60 13.64
N PRO A 46 -8.83 -4.36 13.25
CA PRO A 46 -8.99 -5.74 13.72
C PRO A 46 -7.97 -6.66 13.03
N VAL A 47 -7.58 -7.72 13.72
CA VAL A 47 -6.81 -8.81 13.12
C VAL A 47 -7.77 -9.71 12.33
N LEU A 48 -7.62 -9.74 11.00
CA LEU A 48 -8.52 -10.47 10.10
C LEU A 48 -7.91 -11.75 9.51
N THR A 49 -6.73 -12.15 9.94
CA THR A 49 -5.99 -13.28 9.37
C THR A 49 -6.82 -14.57 9.37
N ALA A 50 -7.54 -14.86 10.44
CA ALA A 50 -8.40 -16.04 10.56
C ALA A 50 -9.57 -16.03 9.55
N ARG A 51 -9.96 -14.87 9.03
CA ARG A 51 -11.05 -14.72 8.07
C ARG A 51 -10.61 -14.69 6.61
N LEU A 52 -9.32 -14.59 6.35
CA LEU A 52 -8.80 -14.59 4.96
C LEU A 52 -9.29 -15.79 4.12
N PRO A 53 -9.40 -17.02 4.68
CA PRO A 53 -9.93 -18.16 3.93
C PRO A 53 -11.39 -18.03 3.48
N GLU A 54 -12.16 -17.08 4.03
CA GLU A 54 -13.54 -16.81 3.63
C GLU A 54 -13.62 -16.07 2.28
N ILE A 55 -12.51 -15.45 1.83
CA ILE A 55 -12.43 -14.71 0.57
C ILE A 55 -12.37 -15.72 -0.58
N GLN A 56 -13.38 -15.68 -1.46
CA GLN A 56 -13.53 -16.61 -2.58
C GLN A 56 -13.12 -15.99 -3.93
N CYS A 57 -13.09 -14.65 -4.02
CA CYS A 57 -12.68 -13.97 -5.25
C CYS A 57 -11.15 -14.05 -5.45
N PRO A 58 -10.66 -13.92 -6.69
CA PRO A 58 -9.25 -13.73 -6.95
C PRO A 58 -8.71 -12.47 -6.29
N VAL A 59 -7.47 -12.53 -5.81
CA VAL A 59 -6.79 -11.42 -5.14
C VAL A 59 -5.45 -11.16 -5.82
N LEU A 60 -5.19 -9.91 -6.19
CA LEU A 60 -3.89 -9.43 -6.62
C LEU A 60 -3.30 -8.55 -5.51
N GLY A 61 -2.11 -8.89 -5.05
CA GLY A 61 -1.38 -8.11 -4.07
C GLY A 61 -0.04 -7.61 -4.60
N PHE A 62 0.38 -6.47 -4.09
CA PHE A 62 1.71 -5.93 -4.33
C PHE A 62 2.42 -5.69 -3.01
N TRP A 63 3.72 -5.92 -3.00
CA TRP A 63 4.54 -5.67 -1.82
C TRP A 63 5.90 -5.12 -2.21
N GLY A 64 6.20 -3.92 -1.74
CA GLY A 64 7.54 -3.35 -1.87
C GLY A 64 8.52 -4.03 -0.91
N MET A 65 9.66 -4.47 -1.40
CA MET A 65 10.64 -5.20 -0.58
C MET A 65 11.38 -4.30 0.42
N ASP A 66 11.29 -2.98 0.25
CA ASP A 66 11.81 -1.97 1.17
C ASP A 66 10.69 -1.32 2.01
N GLU A 67 9.59 -2.02 2.17
CA GLU A 67 8.47 -1.65 3.04
C GLU A 67 8.94 -1.46 4.49
N LYS A 68 8.62 -0.30 5.07
CA LYS A 68 9.04 0.07 6.44
C LYS A 68 7.89 0.14 7.44
N MET A 69 6.65 0.16 6.96
CA MET A 69 5.48 0.34 7.80
C MET A 69 4.83 -0.99 8.21
N MET A 70 4.84 -1.98 7.31
CA MET A 70 4.18 -3.26 7.53
C MET A 70 5.20 -4.39 7.68
N PRO A 71 4.95 -5.34 8.58
CA PRO A 71 5.88 -6.46 8.80
C PRO A 71 5.85 -7.45 7.63
N GLU A 72 7.00 -7.95 7.24
CA GLU A 72 7.17 -8.88 6.11
C GLU A 72 6.37 -10.19 6.24
N ASN A 73 6.11 -10.64 7.47
CA ASN A 73 5.32 -11.84 7.71
C ASN A 73 3.87 -11.72 7.18
N GLY A 74 3.39 -10.51 6.94
CA GLY A 74 2.10 -10.26 6.29
C GLY A 74 2.00 -10.86 4.90
N ILE A 75 3.10 -10.90 4.14
CA ILE A 75 3.15 -11.51 2.81
C ILE A 75 2.76 -13.00 2.89
N LEU A 76 3.43 -13.75 3.76
CA LEU A 76 3.18 -15.17 3.93
C LEU A 76 1.81 -15.44 4.56
N ALA A 77 1.38 -14.61 5.50
CA ALA A 77 0.06 -14.72 6.11
C ALA A 77 -1.05 -14.63 5.05
N MET A 78 -0.96 -13.65 4.14
CA MET A 78 -1.90 -13.52 3.03
C MET A 78 -1.78 -14.67 2.04
N ALA A 79 -0.57 -14.99 1.58
CA ALA A 79 -0.34 -16.01 0.57
C ALA A 79 -0.79 -17.42 1.00
N LYS A 80 -0.68 -17.74 2.29
CA LYS A 80 -1.08 -19.05 2.83
C LYS A 80 -2.57 -19.15 3.12
N ASN A 81 -3.24 -18.03 3.39
CA ASN A 81 -4.64 -18.03 3.83
C ASN A 81 -5.62 -17.61 2.74
N LEU A 82 -5.18 -16.94 1.68
CA LEU A 82 -6.00 -16.60 0.53
C LEU A 82 -5.93 -17.70 -0.52
N LYS A 83 -7.09 -18.21 -0.94
CA LYS A 83 -7.17 -19.38 -1.85
C LYS A 83 -6.71 -19.06 -3.28
N HIS A 84 -7.03 -17.88 -3.76
CA HIS A 84 -6.80 -17.47 -5.15
C HIS A 84 -5.99 -16.16 -5.18
N MET A 85 -4.76 -16.21 -4.70
CA MET A 85 -3.90 -15.05 -4.59
C MET A 85 -2.70 -15.10 -5.53
N ARG A 86 -2.43 -13.98 -6.16
CA ARG A 86 -1.15 -13.65 -6.80
C ARG A 86 -0.53 -12.46 -6.07
N MET A 87 0.68 -12.64 -5.56
CA MET A 87 1.45 -11.57 -4.89
C MET A 87 2.66 -11.21 -5.75
N ILE A 88 2.80 -9.92 -6.06
CA ILE A 88 3.94 -9.38 -6.78
C ILE A 88 4.85 -8.67 -5.79
N LEU A 89 6.05 -9.20 -5.61
CA LEU A 89 7.10 -8.60 -4.79
C LEU A 89 7.95 -7.68 -5.67
N VAL A 90 8.14 -6.44 -5.23
CA VAL A 90 8.81 -5.41 -6.03
C VAL A 90 10.06 -4.92 -5.30
N SER A 91 11.23 -5.17 -5.88
CA SER A 91 12.50 -4.65 -5.38
C SER A 91 12.58 -3.14 -5.54
N GLU A 92 13.43 -2.49 -4.73
CA GLU A 92 13.63 -1.03 -4.78
C GLU A 92 12.29 -0.27 -4.71
N CYS A 93 11.47 -0.69 -3.76
CA CYS A 93 10.11 -0.18 -3.61
C CYS A 93 9.70 -0.19 -2.13
N GLY A 94 9.16 0.92 -1.66
CA GLY A 94 8.61 1.06 -0.31
C GLY A 94 7.13 0.70 -0.23
N HIS A 95 6.42 1.42 0.62
CA HIS A 95 5.02 1.17 0.94
C HIS A 95 4.07 1.44 -0.24
N TRP A 96 4.36 2.44 -1.06
CA TRP A 96 3.49 2.86 -2.16
C TRP A 96 3.98 2.39 -3.52
N VAL A 97 3.76 1.11 -3.81
CA VAL A 97 4.10 0.50 -5.11
C VAL A 97 3.45 1.25 -6.27
N MET A 98 2.20 1.70 -6.10
CA MET A 98 1.46 2.44 -7.12
C MET A 98 2.07 3.80 -7.47
N VAL A 99 2.92 4.34 -6.61
CA VAL A 99 3.64 5.61 -6.86
C VAL A 99 5.04 5.33 -7.41
N GLU A 100 5.79 4.46 -6.75
CA GLU A 100 7.20 4.21 -7.14
C GLU A 100 7.34 3.34 -8.38
N HIS A 101 6.39 2.44 -8.64
CA HIS A 101 6.37 1.56 -9.80
C HIS A 101 5.02 1.62 -10.52
N GLU A 102 4.60 2.83 -10.86
CA GLU A 102 3.28 3.13 -11.44
C GLU A 102 2.98 2.31 -12.68
N SER A 103 3.90 2.22 -13.63
CA SER A 103 3.69 1.47 -14.88
C SER A 103 3.50 -0.02 -14.64
N LEU A 104 4.27 -0.62 -13.74
CA LEU A 104 4.11 -2.01 -13.33
C LEU A 104 2.75 -2.21 -12.68
N PHE A 105 2.45 -1.39 -11.67
CA PHE A 105 1.21 -1.48 -10.91
C PHE A 105 -0.02 -1.39 -11.83
N ASN A 106 -0.08 -0.39 -12.67
CA ASN A 106 -1.21 -0.16 -13.57
C ASN A 106 -1.38 -1.31 -14.57
N ARG A 107 -0.29 -1.78 -15.19
CA ARG A 107 -0.33 -2.90 -16.14
C ARG A 107 -0.87 -4.17 -15.49
N GLU A 108 -0.33 -4.54 -14.35
CA GLU A 108 -0.73 -5.77 -13.66
C GLU A 108 -2.18 -5.70 -13.13
N CYS A 109 -2.61 -4.52 -12.65
CA CYS A 109 -4.00 -4.31 -12.26
C CYS A 109 -4.96 -4.44 -13.43
N VAL A 110 -4.66 -3.80 -14.57
CA VAL A 110 -5.51 -3.89 -15.77
C VAL A 110 -5.60 -5.31 -16.30
N ASP A 111 -4.47 -6.00 -16.36
CA ASP A 111 -4.44 -7.42 -16.80
C ASP A 111 -5.25 -8.29 -15.85
N PHE A 112 -5.06 -8.14 -14.57
CA PHE A 112 -5.80 -8.90 -13.54
C PHE A 112 -7.31 -8.66 -13.63
N LEU A 113 -7.74 -7.42 -13.80
CA LEU A 113 -9.17 -7.09 -13.90
C LEU A 113 -9.82 -7.64 -15.18
N ARG A 114 -9.03 -7.82 -16.25
CA ARG A 114 -9.53 -8.38 -17.53
C ARG A 114 -9.52 -9.90 -17.58
N HIS A 115 -8.55 -10.52 -16.93
CA HIS A 115 -8.27 -11.95 -17.10
C HIS A 115 -8.28 -12.76 -15.79
N GLY A 116 -8.43 -12.08 -14.65
CA GLY A 116 -8.50 -12.71 -13.33
C GLY A 116 -7.16 -13.09 -12.77
#